data_23ae0d8a477c6a53fe59d20c69a35f0c
#
_entry.id   23ae0d8a477c6a53fe59d20c69a35f0c
#
_cell.length_a   1.000
_cell.length_b   1.000
_cell.length_c   1.000
_cell.angle_alpha   90.00
_cell.angle_beta   90.00
_cell.angle_gamma   90.00
#
_symmetry.space_group_name_H-M   'P 1'
#
loop_
_entity.id
_entity.type
_entity.pdbx_description
1 polymer ?
#
loop_
_entity_poly.entity_id
_entity_poly.type
_entity_poly.pdbx_seq_one_letter_code
_entity_poly.pdbx_strand_id
1 'polypeptide(L)'
;MVVMITLLSCARRLAVVVLVMLVCIATDARAQSDPLPSWNDGAAKQAILDFVARVTRDGGPDHVPTAARIAVFDNDGTLWAEQPVYVQAVFALDRIKALAPQHPEWKKTQPYKGVVEGDAKAIADTGEKGIAELLAVSHAGMTTEAFAKTVADWLATARHPRFRQSYDKLAYQPQIELLAYLRAHQFKTFIVSGGGVEFMRVFAETTYGIPPEQVVGSSGVVSFELGADGTPQLVKQPKIEFVDDGPGKPVGINRFIGRRPILAFGNSDGDHQMLQYVMAGPGARFAGIVHHTDSTREYAYDRSSKIGQLDKAWDEATAKGWTIVDMKRDWRKVFAFEP
;
A
#
# COMPACT_ATOMS: atom_id res chain seq x y z
N MET A 1 51.66 -46.73 38.74
CA MET A 1 51.04 -45.45 39.19
C MET A 1 51.03 -44.34 38.09
N VAL A 2 52.05 -44.24 37.24
CA VAL A 2 52.15 -43.20 36.18
C VAL A 2 51.17 -43.40 35.05
N VAL A 3 50.85 -44.63 34.59
CA VAL A 3 49.96 -44.94 33.47
C VAL A 3 48.47 -44.58 33.76
N MET A 4 48.06 -44.74 35.05
CA MET A 4 46.67 -44.46 35.46
C MET A 4 46.33 -42.94 35.51
N ILE A 5 47.34 -42.09 35.78
CA ILE A 5 47.17 -40.61 35.81
C ILE A 5 47.02 -40.04 34.38
N THR A 6 47.69 -40.62 33.40
CA THR A 6 47.67 -40.19 32.02
C THR A 6 46.33 -40.50 31.38
N LEU A 7 45.66 -41.62 31.65
CA LEU A 7 44.37 -42.02 31.18
C LEU A 7 43.21 -41.11 31.71
N LEU A 8 43.31 -40.73 32.99
CA LEU A 8 42.34 -39.81 33.62
C LEU A 8 42.43 -38.38 33.05
N SER A 9 43.62 -37.91 32.67
CA SER A 9 43.80 -36.59 32.05
C SER A 9 43.30 -36.55 30.60
N CYS A 10 43.41 -37.61 29.82
CA CYS A 10 42.90 -37.74 28.46
C CYS A 10 41.36 -37.79 28.44
N ALA A 11 40.75 -38.56 29.36
CA ALA A 11 39.29 -38.63 29.49
C ALA A 11 38.66 -37.28 29.90
N ARG A 12 39.29 -36.52 30.79
CA ARG A 12 38.85 -35.17 31.17
C ARG A 12 38.94 -34.16 30.00
N ARG A 13 40.00 -34.22 29.19
CA ARG A 13 40.16 -33.35 28.01
C ARG A 13 39.14 -33.68 26.91
N LEU A 14 38.84 -34.98 26.73
CA LEU A 14 37.83 -35.41 25.76
C LEU A 14 36.41 -34.98 26.21
N ALA A 15 36.08 -35.09 27.50
CA ALA A 15 34.80 -34.67 28.06
C ALA A 15 34.57 -33.13 27.94
N VAL A 16 35.63 -32.34 28.14
CA VAL A 16 35.58 -30.88 28.00
C VAL A 16 35.40 -30.48 26.51
N VAL A 17 36.06 -31.15 25.56
CA VAL A 17 35.92 -30.87 24.12
C VAL A 17 34.51 -31.25 23.63
N VAL A 18 33.95 -32.38 24.08
CA VAL A 18 32.58 -32.79 23.73
C VAL A 18 31.53 -31.83 24.34
N LEU A 19 31.76 -31.36 25.59
CA LEU A 19 30.87 -30.40 26.22
C LEU A 19 30.92 -29.01 25.52
N VAL A 20 32.09 -28.56 25.07
CA VAL A 20 32.24 -27.31 24.32
C VAL A 20 31.62 -27.43 22.92
N MET A 21 31.74 -28.58 22.22
CA MET A 21 31.06 -28.80 20.96
C MET A 21 29.53 -28.87 21.11
N LEU A 22 29.02 -29.49 22.19
CA LEU A 22 27.58 -29.51 22.48
C LEU A 22 27.03 -28.10 22.81
N VAL A 23 27.80 -27.26 23.47
CA VAL A 23 27.42 -25.86 23.76
C VAL A 23 27.45 -25.01 22.50
N CYS A 24 28.37 -25.25 21.55
CA CYS A 24 28.41 -24.54 20.27
C CYS A 24 27.26 -24.93 19.31
N ILE A 25 26.65 -26.11 19.43
CA ILE A 25 25.51 -26.55 18.63
C ILE A 25 24.19 -26.02 19.21
N ALA A 26 24.16 -25.61 20.48
CA ALA A 26 22.96 -25.10 21.15
C ALA A 26 22.71 -23.59 20.99
N THR A 27 23.53 -22.85 20.25
CA THR A 27 23.46 -21.38 20.23
C THR A 27 22.85 -20.76 18.95
N ASP A 28 22.39 -21.55 17.99
CA ASP A 28 21.74 -20.98 16.77
C ASP A 28 20.23 -21.21 16.66
N ALA A 29 19.58 -21.68 17.72
CA ALA A 29 18.14 -21.49 17.82
C ALA A 29 17.84 -20.04 18.31
N ARG A 30 18.29 -19.03 17.58
CA ARG A 30 17.62 -17.72 17.61
C ARG A 30 16.18 -18.01 17.24
N ALA A 31 15.28 -17.89 18.21
CA ALA A 31 13.87 -17.84 17.91
C ALA A 31 13.72 -16.78 16.81
N GLN A 32 13.50 -17.23 15.59
CA GLN A 32 13.29 -16.32 14.45
C GLN A 32 12.08 -15.48 14.85
N SER A 33 12.32 -14.19 15.13
CA SER A 33 11.22 -13.30 15.52
C SER A 33 10.16 -13.37 14.44
N ASP A 34 8.90 -13.48 14.86
CA ASP A 34 7.77 -13.48 13.92
C ASP A 34 7.91 -12.31 12.94
N PRO A 35 8.02 -12.56 11.63
CA PRO A 35 8.21 -11.48 10.65
C PRO A 35 6.95 -10.62 10.44
N LEU A 36 5.79 -11.09 10.89
CA LEU A 36 4.48 -10.46 10.75
C LEU A 36 3.75 -10.40 12.10
N PRO A 37 4.30 -9.69 13.10
CA PRO A 37 3.80 -9.74 14.48
C PRO A 37 2.41 -9.12 14.65
N SER A 38 1.97 -8.23 13.76
CA SER A 38 0.61 -7.67 13.77
C SER A 38 -0.41 -8.55 13.04
N TRP A 39 0.00 -9.69 12.49
CA TRP A 39 -0.89 -10.71 11.96
C TRP A 39 -1.18 -11.78 13.03
N ASN A 40 -2.42 -12.21 13.13
CA ASN A 40 -2.75 -13.41 13.90
C ASN A 40 -2.26 -14.66 13.14
N ASP A 41 -1.89 -15.70 13.89
CA ASP A 41 -1.59 -16.98 13.29
C ASP A 41 -2.88 -17.56 12.68
N GLY A 42 -2.80 -17.91 11.40
CA GLY A 42 -3.95 -18.36 10.64
C GLY A 42 -3.63 -18.58 9.16
N ALA A 43 -4.64 -18.98 8.41
CA ALA A 43 -4.49 -19.36 7.01
C ALA A 43 -3.94 -18.23 6.12
N ALA A 44 -4.35 -16.98 6.34
CA ALA A 44 -3.90 -15.85 5.54
C ALA A 44 -2.40 -15.56 5.75
N LYS A 45 -1.95 -15.49 7.02
CA LYS A 45 -0.52 -15.33 7.35
C LYS A 45 0.31 -16.47 6.79
N GLN A 46 -0.14 -17.71 6.98
CA GLN A 46 0.58 -18.89 6.52
C GLN A 46 0.69 -18.93 5.00
N ALA A 47 -0.37 -18.60 4.27
CA ALA A 47 -0.36 -18.55 2.81
C ALA A 47 0.68 -17.55 2.27
N ILE A 48 0.83 -16.39 2.93
CA ILE A 48 1.85 -15.39 2.59
C ILE A 48 3.26 -15.95 2.82
N LEU A 49 3.51 -16.50 4.03
CA LEU A 49 4.82 -17.05 4.39
C LEU A 49 5.22 -18.20 3.48
N ASP A 50 4.29 -19.13 3.20
CA ASP A 50 4.52 -20.27 2.31
C ASP A 50 4.80 -19.84 0.88
N PHE A 51 4.05 -18.85 0.36
CA PHE A 51 4.30 -18.31 -0.97
C PHE A 51 5.69 -17.73 -1.08
N VAL A 52 6.08 -16.85 -0.16
CA VAL A 52 7.40 -16.21 -0.16
C VAL A 52 8.49 -17.26 -0.03
N ALA A 53 8.37 -18.21 0.89
CA ALA A 53 9.34 -19.28 1.07
C ALA A 53 9.51 -20.13 -0.20
N ARG A 54 8.43 -20.48 -0.90
CA ARG A 54 8.47 -21.27 -2.15
C ARG A 54 9.18 -20.51 -3.28
N VAL A 55 8.83 -19.25 -3.50
CA VAL A 55 9.38 -18.48 -4.64
C VAL A 55 10.80 -17.97 -4.41
N THR A 56 11.28 -18.01 -3.16
CA THR A 56 12.65 -17.57 -2.81
C THR A 56 13.62 -18.74 -2.59
N ARG A 57 13.12 -20.00 -2.52
CA ARG A 57 13.95 -21.19 -2.32
C ARG A 57 14.80 -21.48 -3.56
N ASP A 58 16.11 -21.31 -3.42
CA ASP A 58 17.05 -21.63 -4.49
C ASP A 58 16.93 -23.12 -4.92
N GLY A 59 16.87 -23.35 -6.25
CA GLY A 59 16.70 -24.68 -6.81
C GLY A 59 15.32 -25.30 -6.62
N GLY A 60 14.38 -24.61 -6.00
CA GLY A 60 12.99 -25.07 -5.85
C GLY A 60 12.20 -24.98 -7.15
N PRO A 61 11.12 -25.78 -7.32
CA PRO A 61 10.30 -25.79 -8.55
C PRO A 61 9.59 -24.46 -8.80
N ASP A 62 9.30 -23.69 -7.73
CA ASP A 62 8.62 -22.40 -7.78
C ASP A 62 9.59 -21.21 -7.70
N HIS A 63 10.92 -21.45 -7.73
CA HIS A 63 11.91 -20.39 -7.57
C HIS A 63 11.74 -19.29 -8.62
N VAL A 64 11.68 -18.05 -8.16
CA VAL A 64 11.62 -16.85 -9.01
C VAL A 64 12.91 -16.05 -8.82
N PRO A 65 13.66 -15.73 -9.89
CA PRO A 65 14.84 -14.89 -9.80
C PRO A 65 14.52 -13.52 -9.19
N THR A 66 15.42 -12.97 -8.41
CA THR A 66 15.26 -11.69 -7.69
C THR A 66 14.73 -10.55 -8.59
N ALA A 67 15.25 -10.44 -9.81
CA ALA A 67 14.82 -9.41 -10.78
C ALA A 67 13.34 -9.52 -11.19
N ALA A 68 12.69 -10.67 -10.96
CA ALA A 68 11.30 -10.93 -11.29
C ALA A 68 10.40 -10.98 -10.04
N ARG A 69 10.95 -10.84 -8.82
CA ARG A 69 10.18 -10.76 -7.57
C ARG A 69 9.57 -9.38 -7.42
N ILE A 70 8.39 -9.19 -8.00
CA ILE A 70 7.65 -7.93 -7.98
C ILE A 70 6.32 -8.17 -7.27
N ALA A 71 6.03 -7.29 -6.30
CA ALA A 71 4.77 -7.23 -5.57
C ALA A 71 4.12 -5.86 -5.80
N VAL A 72 2.81 -5.84 -6.07
CA VAL A 72 2.03 -4.63 -6.25
C VAL A 72 0.91 -4.55 -5.22
N PHE A 73 0.65 -3.35 -4.75
CA PHE A 73 -0.37 -3.07 -3.74
C PHE A 73 -1.22 -1.90 -4.21
N ASP A 74 -2.54 -2.01 -4.07
CA ASP A 74 -3.35 -0.81 -4.04
C ASP A 74 -3.03 0.01 -2.79
N ASN A 75 -3.47 1.28 -2.75
CA ASN A 75 -3.20 2.18 -1.64
C ASN A 75 -4.41 2.31 -0.70
N ASP A 76 -5.50 2.92 -1.21
CA ASP A 76 -6.68 3.22 -0.43
C ASP A 76 -7.43 1.94 -0.06
N GLY A 77 -7.67 1.70 1.23
CA GLY A 77 -8.27 0.46 1.74
C GLY A 77 -7.34 -0.76 1.76
N THR A 78 -6.15 -0.70 1.13
CA THR A 78 -5.17 -1.80 1.10
C THR A 78 -3.96 -1.51 1.98
N LEU A 79 -3.32 -0.35 1.83
CA LEU A 79 -2.16 0.06 2.62
C LEU A 79 -2.51 1.05 3.73
N TRP A 80 -3.57 1.84 3.57
CA TRP A 80 -4.09 2.76 4.58
C TRP A 80 -5.62 2.86 4.52
N ALA A 81 -6.22 3.50 5.53
CA ALA A 81 -7.68 3.67 5.62
C ALA A 81 -8.22 4.59 4.50
N GLU A 82 -9.36 4.21 3.90
CA GLU A 82 -10.04 4.96 2.85
C GLU A 82 -11.40 5.55 3.26
N GLN A 83 -11.97 5.06 4.36
CA GLN A 83 -13.26 5.51 4.87
C GLN A 83 -13.11 6.72 5.81
N PRO A 84 -14.11 7.62 5.91
CA PRO A 84 -15.39 7.59 5.19
C PRO A 84 -15.34 8.20 3.80
N VAL A 85 -14.21 8.77 3.39
CA VAL A 85 -13.96 9.41 2.08
C VAL A 85 -12.49 9.24 1.75
N TYR A 86 -12.17 8.95 0.49
CA TYR A 86 -10.79 8.86 0.01
C TYR A 86 -9.95 10.07 0.44
N VAL A 87 -8.77 9.81 0.97
CA VAL A 87 -7.90 10.85 1.56
C VAL A 87 -7.58 11.96 0.57
N GLN A 88 -7.30 11.62 -0.69
CA GLN A 88 -7.06 12.62 -1.73
C GLN A 88 -8.30 13.47 -2.04
N ALA A 89 -9.49 12.91 -1.93
CA ALA A 89 -10.73 13.69 -2.09
C ALA A 89 -10.89 14.69 -0.94
N VAL A 90 -10.59 14.31 0.30
CA VAL A 90 -10.58 15.26 1.43
C VAL A 90 -9.60 16.39 1.18
N PHE A 91 -8.36 16.07 0.76
CA PHE A 91 -7.36 17.07 0.38
C PHE A 91 -7.90 18.05 -0.68
N ALA A 92 -8.52 17.55 -1.75
CA ALA A 92 -9.06 18.39 -2.83
C ALA A 92 -10.19 19.30 -2.33
N LEU A 93 -11.10 18.77 -1.50
CA LEU A 93 -12.20 19.55 -0.91
C LEU A 93 -11.67 20.66 -0.01
N ASP A 94 -10.69 20.37 0.84
CA ASP A 94 -10.07 21.37 1.73
C ASP A 94 -9.32 22.42 0.90
N ARG A 95 -8.65 22.00 -0.17
CA ARG A 95 -7.95 22.92 -1.08
C ARG A 95 -8.92 23.87 -1.78
N ILE A 96 -10.05 23.37 -2.28
CA ILE A 96 -11.11 24.21 -2.89
C ILE A 96 -11.66 25.23 -1.89
N LYS A 97 -11.94 24.81 -0.64
CA LYS A 97 -12.36 25.73 0.43
C LYS A 97 -11.34 26.84 0.68
N ALA A 98 -10.05 26.49 0.72
CA ALA A 98 -8.96 27.45 0.93
C ALA A 98 -8.82 28.44 -0.25
N LEU A 99 -9.10 28.02 -1.49
CA LEU A 99 -9.05 28.87 -2.67
C LEU A 99 -10.33 29.70 -2.89
N ALA A 100 -11.47 29.32 -2.32
CA ALA A 100 -12.77 29.94 -2.52
C ALA A 100 -12.82 31.46 -2.30
N PRO A 101 -12.05 32.07 -1.37
CA PRO A 101 -11.99 33.55 -1.25
C PRO A 101 -11.46 34.25 -2.50
N GLN A 102 -10.64 33.57 -3.32
CA GLN A 102 -10.06 34.10 -4.55
C GLN A 102 -10.99 33.84 -5.77
N HIS A 103 -12.05 33.02 -5.59
CA HIS A 103 -12.98 32.56 -6.61
C HIS A 103 -14.43 32.81 -6.20
N PRO A 104 -14.91 34.08 -6.15
CA PRO A 104 -16.27 34.39 -5.70
C PRO A 104 -17.36 33.74 -6.57
N GLU A 105 -17.08 33.43 -7.83
CA GLU A 105 -17.96 32.71 -8.76
C GLU A 105 -18.29 31.29 -8.30
N TRP A 106 -17.42 30.64 -7.52
CA TRP A 106 -17.62 29.29 -7.01
C TRP A 106 -18.82 29.17 -6.06
N LYS A 107 -19.23 30.25 -5.44
CA LYS A 107 -20.46 30.27 -4.62
C LYS A 107 -21.75 30.09 -5.44
N LYS A 108 -21.65 30.17 -6.78
CA LYS A 108 -22.82 30.11 -7.69
C LYS A 108 -22.81 28.91 -8.63
N THR A 109 -21.68 28.19 -8.72
CA THR A 109 -21.45 27.14 -9.72
C THR A 109 -21.15 25.79 -9.07
N GLN A 110 -21.87 24.75 -9.45
CA GLN A 110 -21.52 23.37 -9.07
C GLN A 110 -20.33 22.89 -9.92
N PRO A 111 -19.47 22.06 -9.34
CA PRO A 111 -19.51 21.41 -8.00
C PRO A 111 -18.98 22.28 -6.84
N TYR A 112 -18.36 23.40 -7.12
CA TYR A 112 -17.68 24.25 -6.13
C TYR A 112 -18.61 24.79 -5.06
N LYS A 113 -19.85 25.19 -5.43
CA LYS A 113 -20.86 25.63 -4.48
C LYS A 113 -21.09 24.59 -3.38
N GLY A 114 -21.29 23.33 -3.75
CA GLY A 114 -21.46 22.24 -2.80
C GLY A 114 -20.28 22.12 -1.83
N VAL A 115 -19.04 22.28 -2.31
CA VAL A 115 -17.84 22.24 -1.47
C VAL A 115 -17.79 23.41 -0.50
N VAL A 116 -18.05 24.62 -0.98
CA VAL A 116 -18.00 25.85 -0.16
C VAL A 116 -19.08 25.83 0.93
N GLU A 117 -20.28 25.33 0.61
CA GLU A 117 -21.41 25.22 1.53
C GLU A 117 -21.34 23.96 2.42
N GLY A 118 -20.46 23.00 2.12
CA GLY A 118 -20.35 21.73 2.84
C GLY A 118 -21.49 20.76 2.52
N ASP A 119 -22.15 20.91 1.37
CA ASP A 119 -23.24 20.05 0.92
C ASP A 119 -22.71 18.80 0.21
N ALA A 120 -22.47 17.75 1.01
CA ALA A 120 -21.97 16.47 0.51
C ALA A 120 -22.90 15.83 -0.55
N LYS A 121 -24.23 16.05 -0.44
CA LYS A 121 -25.18 15.53 -1.42
C LYS A 121 -25.02 16.24 -2.76
N ALA A 122 -24.96 17.58 -2.73
CA ALA A 122 -24.75 18.35 -3.96
C ALA A 122 -23.43 17.99 -4.66
N ILE A 123 -22.37 17.71 -3.90
CA ILE A 123 -21.08 17.21 -4.45
C ILE A 123 -21.29 15.84 -5.11
N ALA A 124 -21.92 14.91 -4.40
CA ALA A 124 -22.15 13.55 -4.91
C ALA A 124 -23.04 13.53 -6.17
N ASP A 125 -24.03 14.40 -6.23
CA ASP A 125 -24.95 14.52 -7.37
C ASP A 125 -24.25 15.00 -8.67
N THR A 126 -23.04 15.57 -8.58
CA THR A 126 -22.23 15.96 -9.77
C THR A 126 -21.56 14.77 -10.44
N GLY A 127 -21.54 13.60 -9.77
CA GLY A 127 -20.96 12.37 -10.26
C GLY A 127 -19.44 12.44 -10.49
N GLU A 128 -18.91 11.47 -11.20
CA GLU A 128 -17.47 11.35 -11.47
C GLU A 128 -16.88 12.59 -12.15
N LYS A 129 -17.63 13.20 -13.07
CA LYS A 129 -17.17 14.40 -13.79
C LYS A 129 -16.93 15.58 -12.84
N GLY A 130 -17.85 15.82 -11.90
CA GLY A 130 -17.68 16.90 -10.91
C GLY A 130 -16.52 16.65 -9.96
N ILE A 131 -16.34 15.41 -9.53
CA ILE A 131 -15.19 15.02 -8.69
C ILE A 131 -13.87 15.21 -9.46
N ALA A 132 -13.81 14.77 -10.72
CA ALA A 132 -12.62 14.96 -11.56
C ALA A 132 -12.28 16.45 -11.78
N GLU A 133 -13.31 17.31 -11.94
CA GLU A 133 -13.16 18.76 -12.06
C GLU A 133 -12.59 19.36 -10.75
N LEU A 134 -13.12 18.99 -9.59
CA LEU A 134 -12.61 19.44 -8.29
C LEU A 134 -11.14 19.02 -8.09
N LEU A 135 -10.81 17.77 -8.42
CA LEU A 135 -9.43 17.29 -8.37
C LEU A 135 -8.51 18.11 -9.28
N ALA A 136 -8.91 18.28 -10.56
CA ALA A 136 -8.10 19.02 -11.53
C ALA A 136 -7.84 20.47 -11.10
N VAL A 137 -8.87 21.20 -10.67
CA VAL A 137 -8.76 22.61 -10.28
C VAL A 137 -8.01 22.79 -8.97
N SER A 138 -8.05 21.82 -8.06
CA SER A 138 -7.34 21.91 -6.77
C SER A 138 -5.84 22.17 -6.91
N HIS A 139 -5.25 21.87 -8.07
CA HIS A 139 -3.80 21.99 -8.29
C HIS A 139 -3.39 22.45 -9.72
N ALA A 140 -4.33 22.81 -10.58
CA ALA A 140 -4.01 23.32 -11.92
C ALA A 140 -3.16 24.61 -11.85
N GLY A 141 -2.17 24.70 -12.74
CA GLY A 141 -1.24 25.85 -12.79
C GLY A 141 -0.14 25.85 -11.74
N MET A 142 -0.12 24.85 -10.84
CA MET A 142 0.99 24.69 -9.89
C MET A 142 2.16 23.95 -10.52
N THR A 143 3.39 24.24 -10.08
CA THR A 143 4.51 23.36 -10.36
C THR A 143 4.37 22.06 -9.57
N THR A 144 5.02 20.99 -10.04
CA THR A 144 5.03 19.69 -9.32
C THR A 144 5.59 19.82 -7.92
N GLU A 145 6.62 20.64 -7.72
CA GLU A 145 7.23 20.92 -6.42
C GLU A 145 6.28 21.70 -5.49
N ALA A 146 5.60 22.73 -6.01
CA ALA A 146 4.61 23.49 -5.24
C ALA A 146 3.43 22.61 -4.83
N PHE A 147 2.99 21.71 -5.70
CA PHE A 147 1.95 20.74 -5.39
C PHE A 147 2.42 19.78 -4.28
N ALA A 148 3.60 19.17 -4.42
CA ALA A 148 4.15 18.28 -3.41
C ALA A 148 4.26 18.96 -2.03
N LYS A 149 4.74 20.21 -1.98
CA LYS A 149 4.78 20.99 -0.75
C LYS A 149 3.38 21.20 -0.16
N THR A 150 2.40 21.55 -1.00
CA THR A 150 1.02 21.77 -0.55
C THR A 150 0.40 20.51 0.06
N VAL A 151 0.66 19.35 -0.53
CA VAL A 151 0.22 18.04 0.01
C VAL A 151 0.91 17.76 1.35
N ALA A 152 2.23 17.98 1.44
CA ALA A 152 2.98 17.77 2.67
C ALA A 152 2.49 18.66 3.82
N ASP A 153 2.28 19.95 3.56
CA ASP A 153 1.76 20.91 4.53
C ASP A 153 0.34 20.53 5.03
N TRP A 154 -0.50 20.03 4.11
CA TRP A 154 -1.83 19.55 4.44
C TRP A 154 -1.78 18.28 5.30
N LEU A 155 -0.99 17.28 4.93
CA LEU A 155 -0.82 16.05 5.72
C LEU A 155 -0.32 16.33 7.14
N ALA A 156 0.53 17.32 7.32
CA ALA A 156 1.05 17.70 8.63
C ALA A 156 -0.06 18.21 9.58
N THR A 157 -1.10 18.87 9.04
CA THR A 157 -2.16 19.53 9.82
C THR A 157 -3.51 18.83 9.80
N ALA A 158 -3.87 18.19 8.70
CA ALA A 158 -5.15 17.50 8.53
C ALA A 158 -5.27 16.29 9.47
N ARG A 159 -6.48 16.07 9.97
CA ARG A 159 -6.77 14.98 10.89
C ARG A 159 -8.02 14.22 10.47
N HIS A 160 -7.90 12.90 10.51
CA HIS A 160 -9.04 12.03 10.24
C HIS A 160 -10.16 12.25 11.28
N PRO A 161 -11.44 12.37 10.85
CA PRO A 161 -12.53 12.75 11.76
C PRO A 161 -12.75 11.76 12.90
N ARG A 162 -12.61 10.45 12.64
CA ARG A 162 -12.79 9.39 13.64
C ARG A 162 -11.55 9.19 14.49
N PHE A 163 -10.38 9.01 13.87
CA PHE A 163 -9.16 8.58 14.57
C PHE A 163 -8.38 9.74 15.18
N ARG A 164 -8.63 10.99 14.76
CA ARG A 164 -7.91 12.20 15.20
C ARG A 164 -6.40 12.17 14.92
N GLN A 165 -5.94 11.18 14.17
CA GLN A 165 -4.58 11.06 13.69
C GLN A 165 -4.40 11.78 12.35
N SER A 166 -3.16 12.14 11.99
CA SER A 166 -2.83 12.54 10.63
C SER A 166 -3.02 11.35 9.68
N TYR A 167 -3.36 11.63 8.42
CA TYR A 167 -3.72 10.57 7.47
C TYR A 167 -2.57 9.58 7.20
N ASP A 168 -1.33 10.04 7.19
CA ASP A 168 -0.13 9.19 7.04
C ASP A 168 0.02 8.15 8.18
N LYS A 169 -0.58 8.41 9.36
CA LYS A 169 -0.59 7.47 10.48
C LYS A 169 -1.67 6.40 10.40
N LEU A 170 -2.56 6.50 9.39
CA LEU A 170 -3.60 5.51 9.16
C LEU A 170 -3.15 4.37 8.24
N ALA A 171 -1.84 4.23 8.03
CA ALA A 171 -1.26 3.05 7.39
C ALA A 171 -1.53 1.79 8.23
N TYR A 172 -1.94 0.72 7.57
CA TYR A 172 -2.21 -0.55 8.22
C TYR A 172 -0.91 -1.23 8.65
N GLN A 173 -0.72 -1.39 9.95
CA GLN A 173 0.50 -1.98 10.51
C GLN A 173 0.83 -3.36 9.93
N PRO A 174 -0.13 -4.28 9.74
CA PRO A 174 0.15 -5.57 9.10
C PRO A 174 0.70 -5.45 7.68
N GLN A 175 0.23 -4.47 6.91
CA GLN A 175 0.73 -4.25 5.55
C GLN A 175 2.13 -3.63 5.54
N ILE A 176 2.44 -2.74 6.49
CA ILE A 176 3.80 -2.22 6.68
C ILE A 176 4.79 -3.37 6.95
N GLU A 177 4.41 -4.30 7.82
CA GLU A 177 5.22 -5.49 8.13
C GLU A 177 5.38 -6.40 6.90
N LEU A 178 4.29 -6.62 6.15
CA LEU A 178 4.34 -7.40 4.91
C LEU A 178 5.26 -6.77 3.87
N LEU A 179 5.19 -5.45 3.66
CA LEU A 179 6.09 -4.73 2.76
C LEU A 179 7.55 -4.88 3.18
N ALA A 180 7.85 -4.76 4.48
CA ALA A 180 9.19 -4.95 5.03
C ALA A 180 9.67 -6.40 4.84
N TYR A 181 8.81 -7.38 5.12
CA TYR A 181 9.09 -8.81 4.94
C TYR A 181 9.40 -9.15 3.49
N LEU A 182 8.60 -8.65 2.55
CA LEU A 182 8.82 -8.85 1.12
C LEU A 182 10.15 -8.26 0.65
N ARG A 183 10.49 -7.02 1.09
CA ARG A 183 11.79 -6.40 0.76
C ARG A 183 12.97 -7.17 1.35
N ALA A 184 12.85 -7.68 2.57
CA ALA A 184 13.86 -8.56 3.17
C ALA A 184 14.10 -9.83 2.33
N HIS A 185 13.07 -10.29 1.59
CA HIS A 185 13.14 -11.40 0.63
C HIS A 185 13.39 -10.94 -0.80
N GLN A 186 13.94 -9.71 -0.97
CA GLN A 186 14.37 -9.15 -2.25
C GLN A 186 13.24 -8.94 -3.28
N PHE A 187 12.00 -8.72 -2.81
CA PHE A 187 10.95 -8.22 -3.66
C PHE A 187 11.08 -6.71 -3.90
N LYS A 188 10.76 -6.27 -5.10
CA LYS A 188 10.44 -4.88 -5.37
C LYS A 188 8.96 -4.67 -5.10
N THR A 189 8.64 -3.69 -4.23
CA THR A 189 7.27 -3.39 -3.82
C THR A 189 6.80 -2.11 -4.50
N PHE A 190 5.65 -2.14 -5.15
CA PHE A 190 5.08 -1.00 -5.87
C PHE A 190 3.69 -0.68 -5.33
N ILE A 191 3.31 0.59 -5.37
CA ILE A 191 1.91 1.01 -5.31
C ILE A 191 1.36 1.01 -6.74
N VAL A 192 0.12 0.52 -6.93
CA VAL A 192 -0.66 0.58 -8.18
C VAL A 192 -2.09 0.97 -7.79
N SER A 193 -2.44 2.25 -7.91
CA SER A 193 -3.63 2.83 -7.29
C SER A 193 -4.40 3.79 -8.20
N GLY A 194 -5.72 3.84 -8.02
CA GLY A 194 -6.58 4.84 -8.64
C GLY A 194 -6.28 6.27 -8.18
N GLY A 195 -5.61 6.44 -7.05
CA GLY A 195 -5.14 7.72 -6.52
C GLY A 195 -4.13 8.43 -7.42
N GLY A 196 -3.99 9.74 -7.25
CA GLY A 196 -3.03 10.55 -8.02
C GLY A 196 -1.58 10.22 -7.68
N VAL A 197 -0.79 9.87 -8.69
CA VAL A 197 0.60 9.44 -8.52
C VAL A 197 1.44 10.46 -7.76
N GLU A 198 1.30 11.75 -8.07
CA GLU A 198 2.08 12.81 -7.42
C GLU A 198 1.64 13.09 -5.98
N PHE A 199 0.35 12.86 -5.67
CA PHE A 199 -0.14 12.94 -4.29
C PHE A 199 0.48 11.82 -3.44
N MET A 200 0.47 10.58 -3.92
CA MET A 200 1.01 9.44 -3.19
C MET A 200 2.53 9.50 -3.01
N ARG A 201 3.27 10.01 -3.99
CA ARG A 201 4.74 10.17 -3.93
C ARG A 201 5.21 11.01 -2.74
N VAL A 202 4.37 11.92 -2.23
CA VAL A 202 4.74 12.79 -1.10
C VAL A 202 4.96 11.99 0.19
N PHE A 203 4.24 10.89 0.40
CA PHE A 203 4.27 10.13 1.65
C PHE A 203 4.70 8.67 1.51
N ALA A 204 4.69 8.12 0.29
CA ALA A 204 4.91 6.68 0.08
C ALA A 204 6.25 6.17 0.65
N GLU A 205 7.33 6.93 0.48
CA GLU A 205 8.65 6.52 0.97
C GLU A 205 8.71 6.56 2.50
N THR A 206 8.26 7.64 3.11
CA THR A 206 8.31 7.82 4.57
C THR A 206 7.33 6.91 5.31
N THR A 207 6.17 6.62 4.71
CA THR A 207 5.11 5.81 5.34
C THR A 207 5.29 4.32 5.07
N TYR A 208 5.62 3.93 3.84
CA TYR A 208 5.65 2.52 3.41
C TYR A 208 7.06 2.01 3.09
N GLY A 209 8.04 2.90 2.97
CA GLY A 209 9.37 2.57 2.44
C GLY A 209 9.33 2.24 0.94
N ILE A 210 8.36 2.76 0.20
CA ILE A 210 8.22 2.62 -1.24
C ILE A 210 8.69 3.92 -1.89
N PRO A 211 9.81 3.93 -2.62
CA PRO A 211 10.35 5.15 -3.20
C PRO A 211 9.46 5.68 -4.34
N PRO A 212 9.52 6.99 -4.66
CA PRO A 212 8.59 7.64 -5.58
C PRO A 212 8.55 7.03 -6.99
N GLU A 213 9.65 6.46 -7.48
CA GLU A 213 9.70 5.76 -8.78
C GLU A 213 8.98 4.40 -8.76
N GLN A 214 8.61 3.88 -7.59
CA GLN A 214 7.83 2.65 -7.43
C GLN A 214 6.35 2.95 -7.14
N VAL A 215 5.90 4.17 -7.36
CA VAL A 215 4.50 4.58 -7.26
C VAL A 215 3.90 4.73 -8.64
N VAL A 216 2.91 3.89 -8.95
CA VAL A 216 2.07 3.95 -10.16
C VAL A 216 0.69 4.43 -9.72
N GLY A 217 0.11 5.36 -10.46
CA GLY A 217 -1.19 5.95 -10.12
C GLY A 217 -1.78 6.73 -11.28
N SER A 218 -3.00 7.23 -11.07
CA SER A 218 -3.63 8.14 -12.01
C SER A 218 -2.79 9.41 -12.16
N SER A 219 -2.67 9.93 -13.37
CA SER A 219 -1.86 11.11 -13.66
C SER A 219 -2.64 12.19 -14.41
N GLY A 220 -2.33 13.44 -14.10
CA GLY A 220 -2.70 14.59 -14.90
C GLY A 220 -1.62 14.92 -15.93
N VAL A 221 -1.99 15.69 -16.95
CA VAL A 221 -1.02 16.24 -17.90
C VAL A 221 -0.10 17.23 -17.19
N VAL A 222 1.19 17.10 -17.47
CA VAL A 222 2.23 18.00 -16.98
C VAL A 222 2.96 18.58 -18.20
N SER A 223 3.17 19.91 -18.22
CA SER A 223 3.93 20.59 -19.26
C SER A 223 5.29 21.07 -18.74
N PHE A 224 6.29 21.02 -19.61
CA PHE A 224 7.57 21.70 -19.36
C PHE A 224 7.43 23.18 -19.72
N GLU A 225 7.78 24.05 -18.78
CA GLU A 225 7.72 25.52 -18.95
C GLU A 225 9.01 26.16 -18.41
N LEU A 226 9.31 27.37 -18.91
CA LEU A 226 10.31 28.22 -18.30
C LEU A 226 9.63 29.26 -17.42
N GLY A 227 10.00 29.32 -16.16
CA GLY A 227 9.55 30.36 -15.25
C GLY A 227 9.96 31.77 -15.72
N ALA A 228 9.42 32.79 -15.10
CA ALA A 228 9.74 34.18 -15.45
C ALA A 228 11.24 34.54 -15.31
N ASP A 229 11.97 33.81 -14.47
CA ASP A 229 13.41 33.88 -14.26
C ASP A 229 14.22 32.94 -15.17
N GLY A 230 13.54 32.24 -16.09
CA GLY A 230 14.15 31.24 -16.98
C GLY A 230 14.39 29.88 -16.35
N THR A 231 13.95 29.63 -15.09
CA THR A 231 14.10 28.34 -14.42
C THR A 231 13.20 27.28 -15.05
N PRO A 232 13.74 26.12 -15.48
CA PRO A 232 12.93 25.00 -15.98
C PRO A 232 12.02 24.43 -14.88
N GLN A 233 10.74 24.25 -15.20
CA GLN A 233 9.75 23.73 -14.26
C GLN A 233 8.73 22.82 -14.97
N LEU A 234 8.08 21.96 -14.20
CA LEU A 234 6.97 21.13 -14.63
C LEU A 234 5.67 21.69 -14.05
N VAL A 235 4.71 22.04 -14.92
CA VAL A 235 3.45 22.68 -14.52
C VAL A 235 2.27 21.75 -14.79
N LYS A 236 1.43 21.56 -13.77
CA LYS A 236 0.24 20.71 -13.80
C LYS A 236 -0.88 21.38 -14.58
N GLN A 237 -1.43 20.66 -15.55
CA GLN A 237 -2.53 21.11 -16.38
C GLN A 237 -3.87 20.57 -15.85
N PRO A 238 -5.01 21.26 -16.07
CA PRO A 238 -6.34 20.82 -15.64
C PRO A 238 -6.90 19.72 -16.58
N LYS A 239 -6.11 18.66 -16.79
CA LYS A 239 -6.47 17.58 -17.70
C LYS A 239 -5.93 16.25 -17.16
N ILE A 240 -6.79 15.23 -17.12
CA ILE A 240 -6.39 13.84 -16.79
C ILE A 240 -5.69 13.25 -18.04
N GLU A 241 -4.55 12.60 -17.81
CA GLU A 241 -3.79 11.88 -18.82
C GLU A 241 -4.07 10.38 -18.77
N PHE A 242 -4.06 9.82 -17.56
CA PHE A 242 -4.21 8.37 -17.34
C PHE A 242 -4.99 8.10 -16.05
N VAL A 243 -5.90 7.12 -16.09
CA VAL A 243 -6.64 6.63 -14.92
C VAL A 243 -6.16 5.22 -14.61
N ASP A 244 -5.55 5.03 -13.45
CA ASP A 244 -4.96 3.75 -12.99
C ASP A 244 -5.93 2.99 -12.07
N ASP A 245 -7.17 2.83 -12.52
CA ASP A 245 -8.21 2.12 -11.78
C ASP A 245 -8.85 1.02 -12.63
N GLY A 246 -9.35 -0.03 -11.99
CA GLY A 246 -9.95 -1.17 -12.67
C GLY A 246 -9.03 -1.72 -13.78
N PRO A 247 -9.49 -1.73 -15.06
CA PRO A 247 -8.66 -2.18 -16.19
C PRO A 247 -7.45 -1.28 -16.47
N GLY A 248 -7.40 -0.06 -15.93
CA GLY A 248 -6.23 0.82 -15.99
C GLY A 248 -5.03 0.26 -15.24
N LYS A 249 -5.22 -0.41 -14.09
CA LYS A 249 -4.13 -0.95 -13.26
C LYS A 249 -3.20 -1.91 -14.01
N PRO A 250 -3.67 -2.95 -14.74
CA PRO A 250 -2.79 -3.76 -15.59
C PRO A 250 -2.06 -2.96 -16.66
N VAL A 251 -2.69 -1.94 -17.22
CA VAL A 251 -2.07 -1.05 -18.22
C VAL A 251 -0.96 -0.22 -17.58
N GLY A 252 -1.20 0.33 -16.38
CA GLY A 252 -0.19 1.05 -15.60
C GLY A 252 0.99 0.15 -15.23
N ILE A 253 0.75 -1.07 -14.78
CA ILE A 253 1.79 -2.08 -14.53
C ILE A 253 2.64 -2.31 -15.78
N ASN A 254 2.02 -2.52 -16.94
CA ASN A 254 2.74 -2.72 -18.20
C ASN A 254 3.57 -1.49 -18.59
N ARG A 255 3.00 -0.30 -18.46
CA ARG A 255 3.62 0.97 -18.86
C ARG A 255 4.80 1.37 -17.97
N PHE A 256 4.64 1.25 -16.65
CA PHE A 256 5.58 1.86 -15.69
C PHE A 256 6.47 0.83 -14.97
N ILE A 257 6.04 -0.43 -14.84
CA ILE A 257 6.84 -1.51 -14.24
C ILE A 257 7.50 -2.36 -15.33
N GLY A 258 6.81 -2.59 -16.45
CA GLY A 258 7.33 -3.34 -17.60
C GLY A 258 7.43 -4.85 -17.38
N ARG A 259 6.97 -5.36 -16.23
CA ARG A 259 6.96 -6.79 -15.88
C ARG A 259 5.67 -7.14 -15.14
N ARG A 260 5.14 -8.34 -15.39
CA ARG A 260 4.00 -8.86 -14.63
C ARG A 260 4.44 -9.20 -13.21
N PRO A 261 3.82 -8.63 -12.16
CA PRO A 261 4.12 -8.99 -10.78
C PRO A 261 3.76 -10.45 -10.47
N ILE A 262 4.34 -10.99 -9.40
CA ILE A 262 4.02 -12.33 -8.91
C ILE A 262 3.14 -12.30 -7.66
N LEU A 263 2.95 -11.13 -7.06
CA LEU A 263 2.08 -10.92 -5.91
C LEU A 263 1.30 -9.62 -6.10
N ALA A 264 0.02 -9.63 -5.76
CA ALA A 264 -0.82 -8.44 -5.70
C ALA A 264 -1.71 -8.44 -4.45
N PHE A 265 -1.91 -7.25 -3.87
CA PHE A 265 -2.91 -6.99 -2.84
C PHE A 265 -3.82 -5.85 -3.26
N GLY A 266 -5.12 -6.01 -2.97
CA GLY A 266 -6.15 -5.01 -3.13
C GLY A 266 -7.24 -5.19 -2.08
N ASN A 267 -8.32 -4.40 -2.16
CA ASN A 267 -9.46 -4.49 -1.25
C ASN A 267 -10.82 -4.31 -1.92
N SER A 268 -10.85 -3.95 -3.19
CA SER A 268 -12.08 -3.54 -3.88
C SER A 268 -12.20 -4.07 -5.31
N ASP A 269 -13.35 -3.84 -5.93
CA ASP A 269 -13.58 -4.15 -7.36
C ASP A 269 -12.68 -3.31 -8.29
N GLY A 270 -12.14 -2.17 -7.82
CA GLY A 270 -11.12 -1.40 -8.52
C GLY A 270 -9.81 -2.17 -8.71
N ASP A 271 -9.55 -3.19 -7.89
CA ASP A 271 -8.35 -4.04 -7.95
C ASP A 271 -8.54 -5.30 -8.76
N HIS A 272 -9.78 -5.62 -9.10
CA HIS A 272 -10.15 -6.90 -9.68
C HIS A 272 -9.27 -7.29 -10.87
N GLN A 273 -9.11 -6.39 -11.86
CA GLN A 273 -8.32 -6.65 -13.04
C GLN A 273 -6.80 -6.73 -12.76
N MET A 274 -6.31 -6.01 -11.75
CA MET A 274 -4.92 -6.14 -11.30
C MET A 274 -4.66 -7.54 -10.73
N LEU A 275 -5.55 -8.03 -9.85
CA LEU A 275 -5.48 -9.37 -9.26
C LEU A 275 -5.58 -10.45 -10.35
N GLN A 276 -6.55 -10.34 -11.27
CA GLN A 276 -6.68 -11.24 -12.42
C GLN A 276 -5.41 -11.27 -13.28
N TYR A 277 -4.85 -10.07 -13.58
CA TYR A 277 -3.64 -9.96 -14.40
C TYR A 277 -2.46 -10.66 -13.74
N VAL A 278 -2.26 -10.48 -12.44
CA VAL A 278 -1.19 -11.16 -11.70
C VAL A 278 -1.40 -12.67 -11.69
N MET A 279 -2.59 -13.14 -11.36
CA MET A 279 -2.91 -14.56 -11.24
C MET A 279 -2.89 -15.32 -12.57
N ALA A 280 -3.13 -14.66 -13.69
CA ALA A 280 -3.06 -15.27 -15.03
C ALA A 280 -1.62 -15.50 -15.54
N GLY A 281 -0.59 -15.10 -14.79
CA GLY A 281 0.81 -15.33 -15.17
C GLY A 281 1.25 -16.79 -14.96
N PRO A 282 2.37 -17.22 -15.58
CA PRO A 282 2.94 -18.54 -15.38
C PRO A 282 3.62 -18.68 -14.03
N GLY A 283 3.67 -19.89 -13.48
CA GLY A 283 4.36 -20.23 -12.22
C GLY A 283 3.58 -19.80 -10.98
N ALA A 284 4.26 -19.80 -9.83
CA ALA A 284 3.65 -19.46 -8.56
C ALA A 284 3.22 -17.99 -8.51
N ARG A 285 1.97 -17.74 -8.10
CA ARG A 285 1.33 -16.42 -8.01
C ARG A 285 0.59 -16.28 -6.69
N PHE A 286 0.40 -15.04 -6.26
CA PHE A 286 -0.35 -14.73 -5.06
C PHE A 286 -1.26 -13.53 -5.28
N ALA A 287 -2.53 -13.68 -4.91
CA ALA A 287 -3.49 -12.58 -4.81
C ALA A 287 -4.06 -12.53 -3.39
N GLY A 288 -3.98 -11.37 -2.76
CA GLY A 288 -4.57 -11.08 -1.47
C GLY A 288 -5.64 -10.00 -1.58
N ILE A 289 -6.74 -10.16 -0.86
CA ILE A 289 -7.80 -9.16 -0.74
C ILE A 289 -8.01 -8.85 0.73
N VAL A 290 -7.89 -7.58 1.11
CA VAL A 290 -8.25 -7.10 2.44
C VAL A 290 -9.76 -6.94 2.49
N HIS A 291 -10.43 -7.73 3.33
CA HIS A 291 -11.85 -7.61 3.62
C HIS A 291 -12.04 -6.84 4.94
N HIS A 292 -12.68 -5.69 4.85
CA HIS A 292 -12.89 -4.79 5.98
C HIS A 292 -14.05 -5.25 6.83
N THR A 293 -13.76 -5.98 7.92
CA THR A 293 -14.74 -6.61 8.80
C THR A 293 -14.76 -6.03 10.23
N ASP A 294 -13.87 -5.08 10.54
CA ASP A 294 -13.68 -4.58 11.89
C ASP A 294 -14.22 -3.16 12.10
N SER A 295 -15.52 -3.06 12.37
CA SER A 295 -16.17 -1.76 12.68
C SER A 295 -15.71 -1.13 14.00
N THR A 296 -15.00 -1.88 14.86
CA THR A 296 -14.51 -1.38 16.15
C THR A 296 -13.21 -0.63 16.01
N ARG A 297 -12.20 -1.23 15.37
CA ARG A 297 -10.87 -0.65 15.20
C ARG A 297 -10.76 0.21 13.94
N GLU A 298 -11.55 -0.15 12.89
CA GLU A 298 -11.60 0.53 11.60
C GLU A 298 -13.07 0.63 11.15
N TYR A 299 -13.41 0.66 9.88
CA TYR A 299 -14.77 0.58 9.34
C TYR A 299 -15.03 -0.84 8.81
N ALA A 300 -16.29 -1.29 8.87
CA ALA A 300 -16.69 -2.53 8.22
C ALA A 300 -17.53 -2.18 6.99
N TYR A 301 -17.08 -2.67 5.82
CA TYR A 301 -17.74 -2.43 4.54
C TYR A 301 -17.34 -3.49 3.51
N ASP A 302 -18.21 -3.70 2.53
CA ASP A 302 -18.01 -4.67 1.44
C ASP A 302 -18.92 -4.34 0.22
N ARG A 303 -19.78 -5.26 -0.18
CA ARG A 303 -20.59 -5.23 -1.42
C ARG A 303 -21.46 -3.98 -1.60
N SER A 304 -21.98 -3.43 -0.53
CA SER A 304 -22.91 -2.29 -0.57
C SER A 304 -22.23 -0.92 -0.43
N SER A 305 -20.92 -0.90 -0.18
CA SER A 305 -20.19 0.35 -0.01
C SER A 305 -20.05 1.09 -1.33
N LYS A 306 -20.15 2.44 -1.28
CA LYS A 306 -19.84 3.30 -2.43
C LYS A 306 -18.33 3.59 -2.56
N ILE A 307 -17.58 3.41 -1.48
CA ILE A 307 -16.13 3.58 -1.41
C ILE A 307 -15.55 2.23 -1.02
N GLY A 308 -14.61 1.72 -1.79
CA GLY A 308 -14.02 0.41 -1.54
C GLY A 308 -15.02 -0.75 -1.72
N GLN A 309 -15.95 -0.66 -2.68
CA GLN A 309 -16.90 -1.74 -2.94
C GLN A 309 -16.15 -3.03 -3.28
N LEU A 310 -16.44 -4.09 -2.54
CA LEU A 310 -15.88 -5.43 -2.73
C LEU A 310 -17.01 -6.40 -3.04
N ASP A 311 -17.26 -6.69 -4.31
CA ASP A 311 -18.33 -7.54 -4.80
C ASP A 311 -17.81 -8.59 -5.79
N LYS A 312 -17.49 -8.20 -7.02
CA LYS A 312 -17.01 -9.10 -8.08
C LYS A 312 -15.66 -9.71 -7.77
N ALA A 313 -14.74 -8.91 -7.22
CA ALA A 313 -13.42 -9.39 -6.83
C ALA A 313 -13.53 -10.43 -5.69
N TRP A 314 -14.49 -10.27 -4.76
CA TRP A 314 -14.75 -11.24 -3.72
C TRP A 314 -15.27 -12.56 -4.29
N ASP A 315 -16.25 -12.50 -5.20
CA ASP A 315 -16.82 -13.71 -5.81
C ASP A 315 -15.74 -14.49 -6.57
N GLU A 316 -14.91 -13.82 -7.36
CA GLU A 316 -13.82 -14.48 -8.08
C GLU A 316 -12.74 -15.01 -7.13
N ALA A 317 -12.36 -14.26 -6.09
CA ALA A 317 -11.40 -14.71 -5.08
C ALA A 317 -11.88 -15.99 -4.40
N THR A 318 -13.16 -16.04 -4.03
CA THR A 318 -13.77 -17.22 -3.41
C THR A 318 -13.77 -18.40 -4.37
N ALA A 319 -14.16 -18.19 -5.64
CA ALA A 319 -14.23 -19.23 -6.65
C ALA A 319 -12.86 -19.80 -7.03
N LYS A 320 -11.81 -18.95 -7.02
CA LYS A 320 -10.44 -19.32 -7.43
C LYS A 320 -9.49 -19.58 -6.25
N GLY A 321 -9.95 -19.49 -5.02
CA GLY A 321 -9.14 -19.75 -3.84
C GLY A 321 -8.04 -18.70 -3.61
N TRP A 322 -8.29 -17.42 -3.98
CA TRP A 322 -7.38 -16.33 -3.62
C TRP A 322 -7.44 -16.07 -2.10
N THR A 323 -6.40 -15.50 -1.54
CA THR A 323 -6.34 -15.26 -0.10
C THR A 323 -7.20 -14.06 0.27
N ILE A 324 -8.28 -14.30 1.03
CA ILE A 324 -9.09 -13.23 1.62
C ILE A 324 -8.62 -13.02 3.06
N VAL A 325 -8.15 -11.81 3.34
CA VAL A 325 -7.68 -11.38 4.66
C VAL A 325 -8.84 -10.71 5.38
N ASP A 326 -9.41 -11.37 6.36
CA ASP A 326 -10.44 -10.81 7.24
C ASP A 326 -9.77 -9.91 8.29
N MET A 327 -9.98 -8.60 8.20
CA MET A 327 -9.30 -7.62 9.05
C MET A 327 -9.48 -7.90 10.54
N LYS A 328 -10.67 -8.28 10.97
CA LYS A 328 -10.98 -8.52 12.38
C LYS A 328 -10.32 -9.80 12.91
N ARG A 329 -10.32 -10.86 12.10
CA ARG A 329 -9.82 -12.17 12.48
C ARG A 329 -8.31 -12.29 12.29
N ASP A 330 -7.80 -11.81 11.14
CA ASP A 330 -6.43 -12.11 10.70
C ASP A 330 -5.43 -11.04 11.14
N TRP A 331 -5.88 -9.85 11.56
CA TRP A 331 -5.00 -8.80 12.07
C TRP A 331 -5.12 -8.66 13.59
N ARG A 332 -4.01 -8.81 14.29
CA ARG A 332 -3.89 -8.58 15.73
C ARG A 332 -3.95 -7.09 16.04
N LYS A 333 -3.35 -6.27 15.21
CA LYS A 333 -3.24 -4.82 15.30
C LYS A 333 -3.56 -4.23 13.93
N VAL A 334 -4.38 -3.19 13.86
CA VAL A 334 -4.71 -2.51 12.59
C VAL A 334 -3.77 -1.34 12.36
N PHE A 335 -3.63 -0.44 13.34
CA PHE A 335 -2.80 0.75 13.24
C PHE A 335 -1.65 0.74 14.25
N ALA A 336 -0.52 1.38 13.90
CA ALA A 336 0.66 1.45 14.77
C ALA A 336 0.37 2.12 16.11
N PHE A 337 -0.59 3.04 16.18
CA PHE A 337 -0.94 3.78 17.40
C PHE A 337 -1.91 3.03 18.33
N GLU A 338 -2.44 1.88 17.92
CA GLU A 338 -3.19 1.01 18.84
C GLU A 338 -2.27 0.50 19.95
N PRO A 339 -2.80 0.33 21.18
CA PRO A 339 -2.04 -0.15 22.32
C PRO A 339 -1.40 -1.52 22.13
#